data_9f5869f72bc7dd718df79f0b2908af11
#
_entry.id   9f5869f72bc7dd718df79f0b2908af11
#
_cell.length_a   1.000
_cell.length_b   1.000
_cell.length_c   1.000
_cell.angle_alpha   90.00
_cell.angle_beta   90.00
_cell.angle_gamma   90.00
#
_symmetry.space_group_name_H-M   'P 1'
#
loop_
_entity.id
_entity.type
_entity.pdbx_description
1 polymer ?
#
loop_
_entity_poly.entity_id
_entity_poly.type
_entity_poly.pdbx_seq_one_letter_code
_entity_poly.pdbx_strand_id
1 'polypeptide(L)'
;MRHKPVLAKEVIEQLNLKSGMRVVDGTLGDAGHSELILEKILPNGKLLGIDMDPEAILRAKKFLESSEENVVLVRDNFSNLNRILQKENFTPVDAILLDLGWSSPQFEERGQIGRAHV
;
A
#
# COMPACT_ATOMS: atom_id res chain seq x y z
N MET A 1 11.77 -16.22 9.81
CA MET A 1 10.64 -15.63 10.54
C MET A 1 10.44 -14.20 10.10
N ARG A 2 9.21 -13.85 9.87
CA ARG A 2 8.95 -12.48 9.48
C ARG A 2 8.85 -11.57 10.68
N HIS A 3 9.51 -10.46 10.59
CA HIS A 3 9.47 -9.45 11.65
C HIS A 3 8.24 -8.54 11.45
N LYS A 4 7.46 -8.40 12.49
CA LYS A 4 6.30 -7.52 12.46
C LYS A 4 6.46 -6.47 13.56
N PRO A 5 6.88 -5.27 13.19
CA PRO A 5 7.12 -4.25 14.21
C PRO A 5 5.85 -3.87 14.94
N VAL A 6 5.99 -3.61 16.21
CA VAL A 6 4.86 -3.20 17.04
C VAL A 6 4.20 -1.96 16.48
N LEU A 7 5.01 -1.02 15.99
CA LEU A 7 4.49 0.24 15.47
C LEU A 7 3.65 0.08 14.21
N ALA A 8 3.83 -1.02 13.48
CA ALA A 8 3.06 -1.24 12.27
C ALA A 8 1.57 -1.25 12.55
N LYS A 9 1.17 -1.92 13.61
CA LYS A 9 -0.24 -2.01 13.95
C LYS A 9 -0.82 -0.65 14.30
N GLU A 10 -0.06 0.15 15.05
CA GLU A 10 -0.51 1.49 15.40
C GLU A 10 -0.64 2.40 14.20
N VAL A 11 0.33 2.32 13.27
CA VAL A 11 0.29 3.12 12.06
C VAL A 11 -0.94 2.76 11.23
N ILE A 12 -1.20 1.47 11.07
CA ILE A 12 -2.35 1.01 10.30
C ILE A 12 -3.66 1.47 10.94
N GLU A 13 -3.72 1.44 12.25
CA GLU A 13 -4.93 1.89 12.94
C GLU A 13 -5.17 3.38 12.73
N GLN A 14 -4.11 4.17 12.64
CA GLN A 14 -4.24 5.61 12.41
C GLN A 14 -4.76 5.92 11.01
N LEU A 15 -4.58 5.01 10.07
CA LEU A 15 -5.11 5.22 8.74
C LEU A 15 -6.64 5.15 8.70
N ASN A 16 -7.23 4.60 9.74
CA ASN A 16 -8.69 4.54 9.88
C ASN A 16 -9.32 3.82 8.68
N LEU A 17 -8.75 2.68 8.33
CA LEU A 17 -9.16 1.93 7.16
C LEU A 17 -10.51 1.25 7.35
N LYS A 18 -11.24 1.12 6.25
CA LYS A 18 -12.55 0.49 6.26
C LYS A 18 -12.69 -0.41 5.04
N SER A 19 -13.59 -1.37 5.15
CA SER A 19 -13.87 -2.25 4.04
C SER A 19 -14.24 -1.46 2.78
N GLY A 20 -13.68 -1.86 1.66
CA GLY A 20 -13.96 -1.21 0.40
C GLY A 20 -12.98 -0.13 -0.02
N MET A 21 -12.09 0.26 0.87
CA MET A 21 -11.12 1.31 0.55
C MET A 21 -10.06 0.85 -0.44
N ARG A 22 -9.54 1.80 -1.19
CA ARG A 22 -8.36 1.59 -2.04
C ARG A 22 -7.16 2.18 -1.37
N VAL A 23 -6.15 1.34 -1.12
CA VAL A 23 -4.98 1.73 -0.35
C VAL A 23 -3.71 1.45 -1.13
N VAL A 24 -2.76 2.38 -1.11
CA VAL A 24 -1.45 2.19 -1.71
C VAL A 24 -0.45 1.93 -0.61
N ASP A 25 0.35 0.88 -0.78
CA ASP A 25 1.40 0.52 0.18
C ASP A 25 2.75 0.63 -0.49
N GLY A 26 3.53 1.63 -0.10
CA GLY A 26 4.89 1.82 -0.57
C GLY A 26 5.93 1.16 0.32
N THR A 27 5.50 0.28 1.23
CA THR A 27 6.40 -0.36 2.19
C THR A 27 6.46 -1.87 1.99
N LEU A 28 6.37 -2.32 0.74
CA LEU A 28 6.28 -3.77 0.45
C LEU A 28 7.44 -4.58 0.99
N GLY A 29 8.59 -3.96 1.16
CA GLY A 29 9.73 -4.66 1.75
C GLY A 29 9.39 -5.28 3.09
N ASP A 30 8.41 -4.71 3.78
CA ASP A 30 7.89 -5.25 5.02
C ASP A 30 6.44 -5.70 4.78
N ALA A 31 6.28 -6.96 4.40
CA ALA A 31 4.97 -7.49 4.03
C ALA A 31 3.97 -7.47 5.16
N GLY A 32 4.42 -7.24 6.38
CA GLY A 32 3.51 -7.18 7.52
C GLY A 32 2.49 -6.05 7.40
N HIS A 33 2.88 -4.93 6.81
CA HIS A 33 1.95 -3.82 6.61
C HIS A 33 0.83 -4.20 5.66
N SER A 34 1.17 -4.86 4.56
CA SER A 34 0.16 -5.24 3.57
C SER A 34 -0.89 -6.17 4.14
N GLU A 35 -0.47 -7.12 4.95
CA GLU A 35 -1.43 -8.02 5.59
C GLU A 35 -2.39 -7.28 6.50
N LEU A 36 -1.85 -6.36 7.29
CA LEU A 36 -2.68 -5.60 8.21
C LEU A 36 -3.67 -4.71 7.47
N ILE A 37 -3.21 -4.12 6.38
CA ILE A 37 -4.09 -3.29 5.55
C ILE A 37 -5.23 -4.14 4.99
N LEU A 38 -4.90 -5.29 4.42
CA LEU A 38 -5.91 -6.15 3.81
C LEU A 38 -6.96 -6.60 4.82
N GLU A 39 -6.54 -6.89 6.05
CA GLU A 39 -7.49 -7.27 7.08
C GLU A 39 -8.58 -6.21 7.29
N LYS A 40 -8.22 -4.95 7.08
CA LYS A 40 -9.14 -3.85 7.33
C LYS A 40 -10.02 -3.52 6.14
N ILE A 41 -9.57 -3.78 4.92
CA ILE A 41 -10.28 -3.32 3.73
C ILE A 41 -11.03 -4.42 2.99
N LEU A 42 -10.79 -5.68 3.30
CA LEU A 42 -11.52 -6.77 2.68
C LEU A 42 -12.95 -6.81 3.21
N PRO A 43 -13.88 -7.37 2.46
CA PRO A 43 -13.66 -8.12 1.21
C PRO A 43 -13.62 -7.28 -0.07
N ASN A 44 -14.09 -6.06 -0.04
CA ASN A 44 -14.27 -5.27 -1.28
C ASN A 44 -13.15 -4.31 -1.58
N GLY A 45 -12.23 -4.10 -0.64
CA GLY A 45 -11.14 -3.16 -0.83
C GLY A 45 -10.07 -3.67 -1.76
N LYS A 46 -9.19 -2.77 -2.16
CA LYS A 46 -8.08 -3.10 -3.06
C LYS A 46 -6.79 -2.51 -2.54
N LEU A 47 -5.72 -3.26 -2.69
CA LEU A 47 -4.39 -2.85 -2.27
C LEU A 47 -3.47 -2.78 -3.47
N LEU A 48 -2.78 -1.66 -3.61
CA LEU A 48 -1.74 -1.50 -4.62
C LEU A 48 -0.41 -1.40 -3.91
N GLY A 49 0.46 -2.38 -4.11
CA GLY A 49 1.79 -2.39 -3.53
C GLY A 49 2.83 -2.03 -4.56
N ILE A 50 3.78 -1.17 -4.18
CA ILE A 50 4.82 -0.69 -5.08
C ILE A 50 6.17 -0.92 -4.44
N ASP A 51 7.10 -1.48 -5.20
CA ASP A 51 8.49 -1.64 -4.77
C ASP A 51 9.37 -1.78 -6.00
N MET A 52 10.57 -1.25 -5.93
CA MET A 52 11.52 -1.38 -7.04
C MET A 52 12.21 -2.75 -7.04
N ASP A 53 12.26 -3.39 -5.91
CA ASP A 53 12.97 -4.66 -5.75
C ASP A 53 12.09 -5.81 -6.23
N PRO A 54 12.52 -6.53 -7.30
CA PRO A 54 11.72 -7.65 -7.80
C PRO A 54 11.55 -8.76 -6.76
N GLU A 55 12.49 -8.90 -5.84
CA GLU A 55 12.34 -9.92 -4.82
C GLU A 55 11.29 -9.55 -3.79
N ALA A 56 11.17 -8.25 -3.49
CA ALA A 56 10.10 -7.81 -2.61
C ALA A 56 8.74 -8.08 -3.23
N ILE A 57 8.62 -7.84 -4.54
CA ILE A 57 7.39 -8.12 -5.26
C ILE A 57 7.06 -9.62 -5.21
N LEU A 58 8.06 -10.47 -5.43
CA LEU A 58 7.83 -11.90 -5.40
C LEU A 58 7.42 -12.39 -4.02
N ARG A 59 8.07 -11.88 -2.98
CA ARG A 59 7.71 -12.26 -1.62
C ARG A 59 6.28 -11.84 -1.30
N ALA A 60 5.92 -10.62 -1.68
CA ALA A 60 4.58 -10.12 -1.42
C ALA A 60 3.54 -10.93 -2.18
N LYS A 61 3.83 -11.29 -3.43
CA LYS A 61 2.91 -12.06 -4.24
C LYS A 61 2.61 -13.41 -3.59
N LYS A 62 3.64 -14.06 -3.10
CA LYS A 62 3.46 -15.34 -2.45
C LYS A 62 2.72 -15.20 -1.14
N PHE A 63 3.07 -14.18 -0.39
CA PHE A 63 2.53 -13.94 0.94
C PHE A 63 1.06 -13.54 0.92
N LEU A 64 0.65 -12.86 -0.14
CA LEU A 64 -0.69 -12.32 -0.26
C LEU A 64 -1.55 -13.09 -1.26
N GLU A 65 -1.12 -14.29 -1.63
CA GLU A 65 -1.81 -15.01 -2.70
C GLU A 65 -3.24 -15.38 -2.36
N SER A 66 -3.58 -15.55 -1.10
CA SER A 66 -4.96 -15.86 -0.73
C SER A 66 -5.89 -14.67 -0.98
N SER A 67 -5.34 -13.47 -1.17
CA SER A 67 -6.11 -12.27 -1.45
C SER A 67 -5.76 -11.68 -2.81
N GLU A 68 -5.25 -12.49 -3.72
CA GLU A 68 -4.70 -11.96 -4.98
C GLU A 68 -5.72 -11.18 -5.80
N GLU A 69 -6.99 -11.47 -5.65
CA GLU A 69 -8.01 -10.72 -6.39
C GLU A 69 -8.14 -9.28 -5.93
N ASN A 70 -7.65 -9.00 -4.74
CA ASN A 70 -7.75 -7.68 -4.14
C ASN A 70 -6.42 -6.94 -4.13
N VAL A 71 -5.39 -7.52 -4.74
CA VAL A 71 -4.03 -6.99 -4.65
C VAL A 71 -3.45 -6.78 -6.05
N VAL A 72 -2.87 -5.61 -6.25
CA VAL A 72 -2.10 -5.30 -7.46
C VAL A 72 -0.68 -4.97 -7.00
N LEU A 73 0.31 -5.65 -7.55
CA LEU A 73 1.71 -5.42 -7.19
C LEU A 73 2.44 -4.88 -8.41
N VAL A 74 3.15 -3.78 -8.22
CA VAL A 74 3.84 -3.08 -9.30
C VAL A 74 5.30 -2.89 -8.93
N ARG A 75 6.19 -3.34 -9.81
CA ARG A 75 7.61 -3.10 -9.65
C ARG A 75 7.94 -1.76 -10.30
N ASP A 76 8.08 -0.74 -9.49
CA ASP A 76 8.33 0.60 -10.02
C ASP A 76 8.83 1.48 -8.88
N ASN A 77 9.25 2.68 -9.25
CA ASN A 77 9.64 3.69 -8.31
C ASN A 77 8.39 4.40 -7.82
N PHE A 78 8.30 4.63 -6.52
CA PHE A 78 7.13 5.29 -5.95
C PHE A 78 6.95 6.71 -6.49
N SER A 79 8.00 7.33 -6.99
CA SER A 79 7.89 8.64 -7.60
C SER A 79 6.99 8.66 -8.84
N ASN A 80 6.73 7.48 -9.41
CA ASN A 80 5.86 7.34 -10.58
C ASN A 80 4.41 7.05 -10.19
N LEU A 81 4.04 7.33 -8.96
CA LEU A 81 2.74 6.94 -8.43
C LEU A 81 1.58 7.38 -9.31
N ASN A 82 1.57 8.63 -9.75
CA ASN A 82 0.45 9.12 -10.55
C ASN A 82 0.26 8.30 -11.83
N ARG A 83 1.36 8.00 -12.50
CA ARG A 83 1.29 7.21 -13.72
C ARG A 83 0.83 5.79 -13.42
N ILE A 84 1.31 5.22 -12.32
CA ILE A 84 0.91 3.88 -11.91
C ILE A 84 -0.58 3.82 -11.63
N LEU A 85 -1.10 4.80 -10.93
CA LEU A 85 -2.53 4.82 -10.60
C LEU A 85 -3.39 4.88 -11.85
N GLN A 86 -2.97 5.65 -12.84
CA GLN A 86 -3.71 5.74 -14.08
C GLN A 86 -3.64 4.44 -14.88
N LYS A 87 -2.45 3.87 -14.97
CA LYS A 87 -2.27 2.65 -15.71
C LYS A 87 -3.06 1.49 -15.11
N GLU A 88 -3.08 1.41 -13.80
CA GLU A 88 -3.78 0.33 -13.11
C GLU A 88 -5.23 0.65 -12.84
N ASN A 89 -5.67 1.83 -13.24
CA ASN A 89 -7.04 2.27 -12.99
C ASN A 89 -7.39 2.20 -11.51
N PHE A 90 -6.48 2.69 -10.68
CA PHE A 90 -6.55 2.54 -9.23
C PHE A 90 -6.90 3.87 -8.55
N THR A 91 -7.93 4.53 -9.02
CA THR A 91 -8.38 5.79 -8.42
C THR A 91 -9.87 5.71 -8.15
N PRO A 92 -10.36 6.42 -7.16
CA PRO A 92 -9.62 7.25 -6.20
C PRO A 92 -8.90 6.41 -5.16
N VAL A 93 -7.88 7.00 -4.55
CA VAL A 93 -7.10 6.36 -3.49
C VAL A 93 -7.55 6.94 -2.16
N ASP A 94 -7.84 6.07 -1.20
CA ASP A 94 -8.31 6.51 0.10
C ASP A 94 -7.18 6.72 1.10
N ALA A 95 -6.09 5.98 0.97
CA ALA A 95 -4.98 6.11 1.89
C ALA A 95 -3.69 5.62 1.25
N ILE A 96 -2.57 6.18 1.68
CA ILE A 96 -1.24 5.78 1.21
C ILE A 96 -0.36 5.57 2.43
N LEU A 97 0.35 4.45 2.46
CA LEU A 97 1.35 4.18 3.47
C LEU A 97 2.73 4.25 2.85
N LEU A 98 3.59 5.09 3.40
CA LEU A 98 4.95 5.27 2.92
C LEU A 98 5.93 4.88 4.01
N ASP A 99 7.17 4.62 3.56
CA ASP A 99 8.27 4.37 4.49
C ASP A 99 8.49 5.60 5.35
N LEU A 100 8.69 5.38 6.65
CA LEU A 100 8.82 6.48 7.61
C LEU A 100 10.03 7.36 7.35
N GLY A 101 11.02 6.86 6.62
CA GLY A 101 12.19 7.66 6.31
C GLY A 101 11.93 8.73 5.25
N TRP A 102 10.73 8.80 4.72
CA TRP A 102 10.41 9.69 3.62
C TRP A 102 9.58 10.87 4.03
N SER A 103 9.85 11.98 3.38
CA SER A 103 9.00 13.14 3.44
C SER A 103 8.42 13.34 2.04
N SER A 104 7.12 13.39 1.91
CA SER A 104 6.53 13.43 0.58
C SER A 104 5.35 14.40 0.51
N PRO A 105 5.59 15.68 0.81
CA PRO A 105 4.51 16.66 0.75
C PRO A 105 3.92 16.81 -0.63
N GLN A 106 4.69 16.51 -1.68
CA GLN A 106 4.19 16.64 -3.02
C GLN A 106 3.00 15.71 -3.31
N PHE A 107 2.81 14.69 -2.52
CA PHE A 107 1.67 13.81 -2.73
C PHE A 107 0.37 14.45 -2.27
N GLU A 108 0.46 15.31 -1.28
CA GLU A 108 -0.73 15.96 -0.74
C GLU A 108 -1.29 17.00 -1.69
N GLU A 109 -0.48 17.48 -2.63
CA GLU A 109 -0.89 18.53 -3.55
C GLU A 109 -1.66 18.01 -4.76
N ARG A 110 -1.75 16.71 -4.90
CA ARG A 110 -2.27 16.13 -6.12
C ARG A 110 -3.78 16.04 -6.22
N GLY A 111 -4.48 16.19 -5.12
CA GLY A 111 -5.93 16.20 -5.13
C GLY A 111 -6.59 14.87 -5.46
N GLN A 112 -5.88 13.94 -6.05
CA GLN A 112 -6.39 12.62 -6.38
C GLN A 112 -6.03 11.59 -5.30
N ILE A 113 -5.35 12.03 -4.28
CA ILE A 113 -4.93 11.19 -3.17
C ILE A 113 -5.66 11.68 -1.93
N GLY A 114 -6.44 10.80 -1.33
CA GLY A 114 -7.27 11.18 -0.20
C GLY A 114 -6.49 11.42 1.07
N ARG A 115 -5.52 10.57 1.37
CA ARG A 115 -4.72 10.68 2.59
C ARG A 115 -3.35 10.09 2.39
N ALA A 116 -2.35 10.69 3.05
CA ALA A 116 -1.00 10.16 3.05
C ALA A 116 -0.47 10.13 4.47
N HIS A 117 0.17 9.04 4.84
CA HIS A 117 0.80 8.86 6.14
C HIS A 117 2.21 8.32 5.94
N VAL A 118 3.14 8.88 6.67
CA VAL A 118 4.55 8.50 6.54
C VAL A 118 5.03 7.79 7.78
#